data_e7cd19f11fd1d285cd44c7bd09daf036
#
_entry.id   e7cd19f11fd1d285cd44c7bd09daf036
#
_cell.length_a   1.000
_cell.length_b   1.000
_cell.length_c   1.000
_cell.angle_alpha   90.00
_cell.angle_beta   90.00
_cell.angle_gamma   90.00
#
_symmetry.space_group_name_H-M   'P 1'
#
loop_
_entity.id
_entity.type
_entity.pdbx_description
1 polymer ?
#
loop_
_entity_poly.entity_id
_entity_poly.type
_entity_poly.pdbx_seq_one_letter_code
_entity_poly.pdbx_strand_id
1 'polypeptide(L)'
;TLDRTRPGVAAQALGIAQGAFDEALKYSQERIQFGQPISSFQAIQHMLADMAIQIEAARCLVYQTCRHIDSGAKDISKESAMAKVFASDVAMKVTTDAVQILGGYGYMKEYPVEKRMRDAKITQIYEGTNQIQRNIIALELIRGLKAKK
;
A
#
# COMPACT_ATOMS: atom_id res chain seq x y z
N THR A 1 -13.10 -8.38 16.92
CA THR A 1 -13.77 -8.34 15.60
C THR A 1 -12.91 -7.61 14.58
N LEU A 2 -12.45 -6.38 14.84
CA LEU A 2 -11.64 -5.57 13.91
C LEU A 2 -10.31 -6.24 13.53
N ASP A 3 -9.70 -7.04 14.38
CA ASP A 3 -8.44 -7.73 14.08
C ASP A 3 -8.57 -8.73 12.91
N ARG A 4 -9.78 -9.23 12.67
CA ARG A 4 -10.06 -10.14 11.54
C ARG A 4 -10.45 -9.41 10.26
N THR A 5 -10.91 -8.15 10.33
CA THR A 5 -11.34 -7.37 9.16
C THR A 5 -10.20 -6.50 8.60
N ARG A 6 -9.25 -6.06 9.43
CA ARG A 6 -8.09 -5.25 9.03
C ARG A 6 -7.24 -5.86 7.90
N PRO A 7 -6.96 -7.18 7.87
CA PRO A 7 -6.27 -7.80 6.75
C PRO A 7 -7.00 -7.63 5.41
N GLY A 8 -8.34 -7.60 5.43
CA GLY A 8 -9.14 -7.29 4.25
C GLY A 8 -8.89 -5.88 3.72
N VAL A 9 -8.80 -4.89 4.62
CA VAL A 9 -8.42 -3.51 4.25
C VAL A 9 -6.98 -3.44 3.72
N ALA A 10 -6.06 -4.19 4.33
CA ALA A 10 -4.68 -4.27 3.85
C ALA A 10 -4.61 -4.86 2.42
N ALA A 11 -5.39 -5.91 2.15
CA ALA A 11 -5.48 -6.52 0.82
C ALA A 11 -6.12 -5.55 -0.20
N GLN A 12 -7.14 -4.81 0.20
CA GLN A 12 -7.76 -3.76 -0.64
C GLN A 12 -6.74 -2.67 -0.99
N ALA A 13 -6.01 -2.15 0.00
CA ALA A 13 -4.96 -1.15 -0.21
C ALA A 13 -3.87 -1.66 -1.16
N LEU A 14 -3.43 -2.91 -0.98
CA LEU A 14 -2.47 -3.56 -1.87
C LEU A 14 -2.98 -3.65 -3.31
N GLY A 15 -4.25 -4.02 -3.51
CA GLY A 15 -4.88 -4.06 -4.84
C GLY A 15 -4.96 -2.69 -5.51
N ILE A 16 -5.26 -1.63 -4.75
CA ILE A 16 -5.25 -0.25 -5.23
C ILE A 16 -3.85 0.17 -5.68
N ALA A 17 -2.83 -0.12 -4.86
CA ALA A 17 -1.43 0.16 -5.18
C ALA A 17 -0.98 -0.56 -6.46
N GLN A 18 -1.27 -1.87 -6.57
CA GLN A 18 -0.93 -2.66 -7.75
C GLN A 18 -1.58 -2.08 -9.01
N GLY A 19 -2.87 -1.79 -8.98
CA GLY A 19 -3.56 -1.24 -10.14
C GLY A 19 -3.04 0.15 -10.56
N ALA A 20 -2.63 0.99 -9.61
CA ALA A 20 -2.01 2.28 -9.93
C ALA A 20 -0.61 2.12 -10.56
N PHE A 21 0.17 1.16 -10.06
CA PHE A 21 1.47 0.81 -10.61
C PHE A 21 1.35 0.30 -12.06
N ASP A 22 0.42 -0.61 -12.32
CA ASP A 22 0.21 -1.19 -13.65
C ASP A 22 -0.11 -0.11 -14.69
N GLU A 23 -0.99 0.85 -14.33
CA GLU A 23 -1.32 2.01 -15.18
C GLU A 23 -0.10 2.91 -15.41
N ALA A 24 0.66 3.23 -14.37
CA ALA A 24 1.84 4.07 -14.48
C ALA A 24 2.93 3.41 -15.33
N LEU A 25 3.15 2.11 -15.14
CA LEU A 25 4.11 1.33 -15.91
C LEU A 25 3.75 1.33 -17.40
N LYS A 26 2.48 1.05 -17.72
CA LYS A 26 1.97 1.08 -19.10
C LYS A 26 2.14 2.46 -19.71
N TYR A 27 1.63 3.50 -19.05
CA TYR A 27 1.71 4.88 -19.53
C TYR A 27 3.16 5.32 -19.76
N SER A 28 4.09 4.93 -18.90
CA SER A 28 5.49 5.29 -19.05
C SER A 28 6.14 4.76 -20.34
N GLN A 29 5.63 3.68 -20.90
CA GLN A 29 6.09 3.09 -22.16
C GLN A 29 5.42 3.74 -23.39
N GLU A 30 4.22 4.24 -23.24
CA GLU A 30 3.42 4.82 -24.33
C GLU A 30 3.69 6.32 -24.50
N ARG A 31 3.94 7.04 -23.40
CA ARG A 31 4.18 8.48 -23.42
C ARG A 31 5.56 8.82 -23.96
N ILE A 32 5.59 9.55 -25.06
CA ILE A 32 6.84 10.02 -25.69
C ILE A 32 7.12 11.47 -25.28
N GLN A 33 8.32 11.74 -24.79
CA GLN A 33 8.88 13.06 -24.56
C GLN A 33 10.36 13.08 -24.95
N PHE A 34 10.82 14.20 -25.49
CA PHE A 34 12.21 14.34 -25.97
C PHE A 34 12.63 13.22 -26.93
N GLY A 35 11.68 12.74 -27.76
CA GLY A 35 11.91 11.74 -28.80
C GLY A 35 11.98 10.28 -28.30
N GLN A 36 11.63 9.99 -27.05
CA GLN A 36 11.68 8.64 -26.46
C GLN A 36 10.59 8.42 -25.42
N PRO A 37 10.24 7.15 -25.11
CA PRO A 37 9.32 6.84 -24.03
C PRO A 37 9.84 7.38 -22.70
N ILE A 38 8.95 7.87 -21.84
CA ILE A 38 9.38 8.42 -20.54
C ILE A 38 9.99 7.35 -19.62
N SER A 39 9.69 6.08 -19.84
CA SER A 39 10.34 4.95 -19.17
C SER A 39 11.86 4.85 -19.43
N SER A 40 12.38 5.55 -20.45
CA SER A 40 13.82 5.64 -20.74
C SER A 40 14.57 6.59 -19.80
N PHE A 41 13.85 7.45 -19.07
CA PHE A 41 14.47 8.37 -18.12
C PHE A 41 14.71 7.70 -16.77
N GLN A 42 15.93 7.84 -16.24
CA GLN A 42 16.35 7.19 -15.00
C GLN A 42 15.47 7.58 -13.81
N ALA A 43 15.02 8.83 -13.72
CA ALA A 43 14.11 9.27 -12.66
C ALA A 43 12.79 8.47 -12.65
N ILE A 44 12.22 8.19 -13.83
CA ILE A 44 10.99 7.37 -13.94
C ILE A 44 11.30 5.91 -13.60
N GLN A 45 12.44 5.38 -14.02
CA GLN A 45 12.87 4.01 -13.69
C GLN A 45 13.01 3.82 -12.18
N HIS A 46 13.62 4.79 -11.48
CA HIS A 46 13.74 4.74 -10.01
C HIS A 46 12.37 4.78 -9.33
N MET A 47 11.46 5.65 -9.77
CA MET A 47 10.09 5.68 -9.22
C MET A 47 9.38 4.33 -9.40
N LEU A 48 9.43 3.75 -10.60
CA LEU A 48 8.82 2.45 -10.87
C LEU A 48 9.44 1.32 -10.02
N ALA A 49 10.76 1.33 -9.85
CA ALA A 49 11.45 0.35 -9.01
C ALA A 49 11.03 0.48 -7.54
N ASP A 50 10.99 1.69 -7.00
CA ASP A 50 10.57 1.94 -5.62
C ASP A 50 9.11 1.53 -5.38
N MET A 51 8.20 1.82 -6.34
CA MET A 51 6.81 1.39 -6.28
C MET A 51 6.71 -0.15 -6.23
N ALA A 52 7.44 -0.85 -7.11
CA ALA A 52 7.44 -2.31 -7.16
C ALA A 52 7.96 -2.94 -5.86
N ILE A 53 9.07 -2.42 -5.31
CA ILE A 53 9.65 -2.88 -4.03
C ILE A 53 8.64 -2.73 -2.89
N GLN A 54 7.98 -1.59 -2.78
CA GLN A 54 7.02 -1.31 -1.72
C GLN A 54 5.77 -2.20 -1.83
N ILE A 55 5.25 -2.40 -3.04
CA ILE A 55 4.10 -3.28 -3.29
C ILE A 55 4.45 -4.72 -2.89
N GLU A 56 5.63 -5.22 -3.27
CA GLU A 56 6.01 -6.59 -2.95
C GLU A 56 6.24 -6.79 -1.45
N ALA A 57 6.86 -5.82 -0.77
CA ALA A 57 7.00 -5.85 0.68
C ALA A 57 5.62 -5.85 1.39
N ALA A 58 4.67 -5.04 0.90
CA ALA A 58 3.31 -5.02 1.43
C ALA A 58 2.59 -6.35 1.17
N ARG A 59 2.77 -6.95 -0.01
CA ARG A 59 2.21 -8.26 -0.37
C ARG A 59 2.70 -9.35 0.56
N CYS A 60 4.00 -9.41 0.80
CA CYS A 60 4.59 -10.37 1.72
C CYS A 60 4.01 -10.25 3.12
N LEU A 61 3.89 -9.03 3.65
CA LEU A 61 3.34 -8.79 4.98
C LEU A 61 1.85 -9.17 5.07
N VAL A 62 1.05 -8.80 4.08
CA VAL A 62 -0.40 -9.15 4.04
C VAL A 62 -0.56 -10.67 3.99
N TYR A 63 0.16 -11.37 3.13
CA TYR A 63 0.06 -12.81 3.00
C TYR A 63 0.57 -13.54 4.26
N GLN A 64 1.66 -13.06 4.85
CA GLN A 64 2.14 -13.58 6.13
C GLN A 64 1.09 -13.46 7.23
N THR A 65 0.43 -12.31 7.31
CA THR A 65 -0.65 -12.07 8.27
C THR A 65 -1.83 -13.02 8.03
N CYS A 66 -2.25 -13.20 6.78
CA CYS A 66 -3.32 -14.13 6.45
C CYS A 66 -2.97 -15.58 6.83
N ARG A 67 -1.75 -16.04 6.51
CA ARG A 67 -1.29 -17.39 6.90
C ARG A 67 -1.25 -17.57 8.41
N HIS A 68 -0.86 -16.54 9.14
CA HIS A 68 -0.87 -16.58 10.62
C HIS A 68 -2.29 -16.74 11.15
N ILE A 69 -3.27 -16.03 10.60
CA ILE A 69 -4.68 -16.16 10.95
C ILE A 69 -5.21 -17.56 10.60
N ASP A 70 -4.91 -18.05 9.40
CA ASP A 70 -5.37 -19.36 8.91
C ASP A 70 -4.78 -20.53 9.72
N SER A 71 -3.62 -20.34 10.35
CA SER A 71 -3.05 -21.34 11.28
C SER A 71 -3.83 -21.48 12.59
N GLY A 72 -4.88 -20.71 12.80
CA GLY A 72 -5.68 -20.72 14.02
C GLY A 72 -5.11 -19.91 15.16
N ALA A 73 -4.13 -19.03 14.90
CA ALA A 73 -3.55 -18.14 15.91
C ALA A 73 -4.64 -17.26 16.56
N LYS A 74 -4.57 -17.17 17.90
CA LYS A 74 -5.52 -16.36 18.69
C LYS A 74 -5.07 -14.93 18.86
N ASP A 75 -3.75 -14.71 18.93
CA ASP A 75 -3.13 -13.39 19.04
C ASP A 75 -2.71 -12.91 17.64
N ILE A 76 -3.61 -12.14 17.02
CA ILE A 76 -3.46 -11.64 15.64
C ILE A 76 -3.50 -10.10 15.58
N SER A 77 -3.65 -9.44 16.73
CA SER A 77 -3.94 -8.01 16.78
C SER A 77 -2.77 -7.18 16.23
N LYS A 78 -1.56 -7.52 16.63
CA LYS A 78 -0.34 -6.83 16.20
C LYS A 78 -0.10 -7.00 14.70
N GLU A 79 -0.14 -8.22 14.19
CA GLU A 79 0.11 -8.55 12.78
C GLU A 79 -0.95 -7.92 11.87
N SER A 80 -2.22 -7.97 12.26
CA SER A 80 -3.32 -7.34 11.54
C SER A 80 -3.17 -5.82 11.47
N ALA A 81 -2.76 -5.19 12.58
CA ALA A 81 -2.50 -3.76 12.63
C ALA A 81 -1.29 -3.36 11.75
N MET A 82 -0.19 -4.15 11.80
CA MET A 82 1.00 -3.93 10.97
C MET A 82 0.68 -4.01 9.49
N ALA A 83 -0.03 -5.05 9.06
CA ALA A 83 -0.43 -5.24 7.67
C ALA A 83 -1.28 -4.06 7.17
N LYS A 84 -2.25 -3.62 7.96
CA LYS A 84 -3.15 -2.50 7.61
C LYS A 84 -2.40 -1.18 7.49
N VAL A 85 -1.54 -0.85 8.44
CA VAL A 85 -0.73 0.38 8.40
C VAL A 85 0.17 0.38 7.19
N PHE A 86 0.96 -0.68 7.02
CA PHE A 86 1.99 -0.70 5.98
C PHE A 86 1.37 -0.70 4.58
N ALA A 87 0.39 -1.57 4.32
CA ALA A 87 -0.24 -1.64 3.00
C ALA A 87 -0.97 -0.33 2.63
N SER A 88 -1.64 0.34 3.57
CA SER A 88 -2.33 1.60 3.30
C SER A 88 -1.38 2.78 3.12
N ASP A 89 -0.25 2.82 3.84
CA ASP A 89 0.79 3.84 3.63
C ASP A 89 1.47 3.64 2.27
N VAL A 90 1.77 2.39 1.89
CA VAL A 90 2.28 2.03 0.55
C VAL A 90 1.30 2.43 -0.54
N ALA A 91 0.01 2.13 -0.37
CA ALA A 91 -1.00 2.48 -1.36
C ALA A 91 -1.07 3.99 -1.59
N MET A 92 -1.01 4.79 -0.54
CA MET A 92 -1.00 6.25 -0.66
C MET A 92 0.25 6.76 -1.39
N LYS A 93 1.42 6.21 -1.07
CA LYS A 93 2.69 6.57 -1.73
C LYS A 93 2.66 6.20 -3.21
N VAL A 94 2.36 4.94 -3.53
CA VAL A 94 2.35 4.40 -4.89
C VAL A 94 1.33 5.12 -5.79
N THR A 95 0.13 5.38 -5.29
CA THR A 95 -0.89 6.09 -6.07
C THR A 95 -0.52 7.54 -6.32
N THR A 96 0.15 8.21 -5.37
CA THR A 96 0.68 9.56 -5.55
C THR A 96 1.77 9.58 -6.61
N ASP A 97 2.70 8.62 -6.58
CA ASP A 97 3.77 8.49 -7.57
C ASP A 97 3.20 8.16 -8.97
N ALA A 98 2.16 7.33 -9.04
CA ALA A 98 1.47 7.04 -10.31
C ALA A 98 0.86 8.30 -10.93
N VAL A 99 0.19 9.14 -10.14
CA VAL A 99 -0.30 10.45 -10.61
C VAL A 99 0.85 11.32 -11.11
N GLN A 100 1.98 11.34 -10.39
CA GLN A 100 3.16 12.10 -10.79
C GLN A 100 3.76 11.60 -12.11
N ILE A 101 3.83 10.28 -12.34
CA ILE A 101 4.34 9.70 -13.60
C ILE A 101 3.44 10.09 -14.79
N LEU A 102 2.12 10.11 -14.61
CA LEU A 102 1.18 10.55 -15.62
C LEU A 102 1.15 12.07 -15.80
N GLY A 103 1.67 12.83 -14.84
CA GLY A 103 1.68 14.28 -14.86
C GLY A 103 0.26 14.87 -14.87
N GLY A 104 0.02 15.88 -15.69
CA GLY A 104 -1.30 16.53 -15.81
C GLY A 104 -2.43 15.56 -16.18
N TYR A 105 -2.16 14.54 -16.97
CA TYR A 105 -3.15 13.52 -17.31
C TYR A 105 -3.55 12.68 -16.10
N GLY A 106 -2.62 12.39 -15.17
CA GLY A 106 -2.92 11.66 -13.95
C GLY A 106 -3.86 12.39 -12.98
N TYR A 107 -4.02 13.70 -13.15
CA TYR A 107 -4.95 14.52 -12.36
C TYR A 107 -6.38 14.54 -12.94
N MET A 108 -6.57 14.10 -14.18
CA MET A 108 -7.83 14.15 -14.90
C MET A 108 -8.64 12.86 -14.70
N LYS A 109 -9.99 13.00 -14.66
CA LYS A 109 -10.91 11.88 -14.39
C LYS A 109 -10.95 10.82 -15.50
N GLU A 110 -10.48 11.16 -16.69
CA GLU A 110 -10.35 10.24 -17.82
C GLU A 110 -9.30 9.16 -17.59
N TYR A 111 -8.40 9.38 -16.63
CA TYR A 111 -7.36 8.43 -16.21
C TYR A 111 -7.66 7.89 -14.82
N PRO A 112 -7.57 6.57 -14.58
CA PRO A 112 -8.07 5.98 -13.33
C PRO A 112 -7.19 6.26 -12.10
N VAL A 113 -5.96 6.77 -12.27
CA VAL A 113 -5.00 6.92 -11.18
C VAL A 113 -5.41 7.99 -10.16
N GLU A 114 -6.12 9.06 -10.57
CA GLU A 114 -6.64 10.07 -9.66
C GLU A 114 -7.65 9.48 -8.67
N LYS A 115 -8.53 8.61 -9.16
CA LYS A 115 -9.50 7.91 -8.34
C LYS A 115 -8.80 6.93 -7.39
N ARG A 116 -7.82 6.18 -7.86
CA ARG A 116 -7.04 5.26 -7.03
C ARG A 116 -6.34 5.98 -5.90
N MET A 117 -5.82 7.18 -6.13
CA MET A 117 -5.21 8.00 -5.08
C MET A 117 -6.23 8.43 -4.01
N ARG A 118 -7.43 8.84 -4.41
CA ARG A 118 -8.52 9.16 -3.47
C ARG A 118 -8.98 7.92 -2.69
N ASP A 119 -9.13 6.78 -3.37
CA ASP A 119 -9.52 5.51 -2.75
C ASP A 119 -8.43 4.97 -1.82
N ALA A 120 -7.14 5.18 -2.13
CA ALA A 120 -6.05 4.81 -1.24
C ALA A 120 -6.13 5.57 0.09
N LYS A 121 -6.52 6.84 0.08
CA LYS A 121 -6.57 7.65 1.29
C LYS A 121 -7.53 7.11 2.34
N ILE A 122 -8.70 6.61 1.95
CA ILE A 122 -9.67 6.10 2.92
C ILE A 122 -9.15 4.86 3.65
N THR A 123 -8.27 4.07 3.04
CA THR A 123 -7.67 2.89 3.68
C THR A 123 -6.78 3.24 4.88
N GLN A 124 -6.28 4.47 4.97
CA GLN A 124 -5.55 4.96 6.14
C GLN A 124 -6.47 5.40 7.29
N ILE A 125 -7.77 5.56 7.04
CA ILE A 125 -8.72 6.20 7.95
C ILE A 125 -9.66 5.18 8.59
N TYR A 126 -10.38 4.40 7.79
CA TYR A 126 -11.40 3.48 8.29
C TYR A 126 -10.80 2.20 8.89
N GLU A 127 -11.64 1.42 9.58
CA GLU A 127 -11.25 0.23 10.37
C GLU A 127 -10.20 0.55 11.46
N GLY A 128 -10.23 1.80 11.92
CA GLY A 128 -9.27 2.41 12.83
C GLY A 128 -8.13 3.10 12.06
N THR A 129 -7.94 4.38 12.35
CA THR A 129 -6.90 5.19 11.69
C THR A 129 -5.51 4.58 11.86
N ASN A 130 -4.59 4.90 10.96
CA ASN A 130 -3.21 4.41 11.03
C ASN A 130 -2.49 4.85 12.32
N GLN A 131 -2.92 5.95 12.95
CA GLN A 131 -2.45 6.36 14.28
C GLN A 131 -2.89 5.37 15.36
N ILE A 132 -4.17 4.98 15.34
CA ILE A 132 -4.71 3.96 16.28
C ILE A 132 -4.03 2.61 16.07
N GLN A 133 -3.77 2.21 14.83
CA GLN A 133 -3.04 0.97 14.56
C GLN A 133 -1.64 0.99 15.16
N ARG A 134 -0.92 2.12 15.08
CA ARG A 134 0.40 2.29 15.69
C ARG A 134 0.35 2.16 17.21
N ASN A 135 -0.70 2.70 17.86
CA ASN A 135 -0.92 2.50 19.29
C ASN A 135 -1.11 1.02 19.63
N ILE A 136 -1.92 0.29 18.85
CA ILE A 136 -2.15 -1.15 19.05
C ILE A 136 -0.82 -1.92 18.93
N ILE A 137 -0.05 -1.69 17.88
CA ILE A 137 1.25 -2.33 17.68
C ILE A 137 2.17 -2.10 18.88
N ALA A 138 2.30 -0.85 19.33
CA ALA A 138 3.15 -0.49 20.47
C ALA A 138 2.70 -1.18 21.76
N LEU A 139 1.40 -1.18 22.04
CA LEU A 139 0.83 -1.81 23.24
C LEU A 139 1.08 -3.32 23.25
N GLU A 140 0.91 -4.00 22.12
CA GLU A 140 1.16 -5.46 22.05
C GLU A 140 2.66 -5.78 22.23
N LEU A 141 3.56 -4.99 21.67
CA LEU A 141 4.99 -5.13 21.90
C LEU A 141 5.38 -4.95 23.37
N ILE A 142 4.82 -3.93 24.04
CA ILE A 142 5.07 -3.66 25.48
C ILE A 142 4.51 -4.79 26.36
N ARG A 143 3.31 -5.29 26.05
CA ARG A 143 2.70 -6.44 26.77
C ARG A 143 3.56 -7.70 26.65
N GLY A 144 4.07 -7.98 25.46
CA GLY A 144 4.93 -9.13 25.21
C GLY A 144 6.24 -9.12 26.01
N LEU A 145 6.77 -7.95 26.34
CA LEU A 145 7.95 -7.81 27.22
C LEU A 145 7.62 -8.09 28.69
N LYS A 146 6.42 -7.68 29.15
CA LYS A 146 6.00 -7.92 30.54
C LYS A 146 5.69 -9.40 30.82
N ALA A 147 5.20 -10.13 29.82
CA ALA A 147 4.88 -11.55 29.96
C ALA A 147 6.11 -12.48 29.98
N LYS A 148 7.29 -11.96 29.60
CA LYS A 148 8.56 -12.70 29.60
C LYS A 148 9.39 -12.51 30.90
N LYS A 149 8.92 -11.65 31.82
CA LYS A 149 9.47 -11.46 33.18
C LYS A 149 8.67 -12.24 34.21
#